data_a85edcafd281c830ed16d947706caf50
#
_entry.id   a85edcafd281c830ed16d947706caf50
#
_cell.length_a   1.000
_cell.length_b   1.000
_cell.length_c   1.000
_cell.angle_alpha   90.00
_cell.angle_beta   90.00
_cell.angle_gamma   90.00
#
_symmetry.space_group_name_H-M   'P 1'
#
loop_
_entity.id
_entity.type
_entity.pdbx_description
1 polymer ?
#
loop_
_entity_poly.entity_id
_entity_poly.type
_entity_poly.pdbx_seq_one_letter_code
_entity_poly.pdbx_strand_id
1 'polypeptide(L)'
;MWAAAGINRPLLGGRTTPSAMNAQEIDVYVALPEGLYRHDPSAHTLHLVSAADVRRVTGYQDFVDSAPLELIYVADHARMKLVPAAQRESYASVAAGAMVQNVYLYCASAGLATVIRAWIDRHALAQAMGLEPDHQILLAQTVGYQAGLNLPRV
;
A
#
# COMPACT_ATOMS: atom_id res chain seq x y z
N MET A 1 -7.42 -5.36 0.78
CA MET A 1 -7.57 -3.99 1.31
C MET A 1 -7.95 -3.94 2.79
N TRP A 2 -8.97 -4.69 3.23
CA TRP A 2 -9.38 -4.71 4.65
C TRP A 2 -8.22 -4.98 5.62
N ALA A 3 -7.40 -5.98 5.36
CA ALA A 3 -6.25 -6.33 6.21
C ALA A 3 -5.21 -5.18 6.30
N ALA A 4 -4.96 -4.47 5.19
CA ALA A 4 -3.99 -3.39 5.14
C ALA A 4 -4.47 -2.14 5.92
N ALA A 5 -5.67 -1.64 5.61
CA ALA A 5 -6.11 -0.31 6.03
C ALA A 5 -7.58 -0.24 6.46
N GLY A 6 -8.26 -1.38 6.64
CA GLY A 6 -9.68 -1.41 7.03
C GLY A 6 -9.92 -0.84 8.42
N ILE A 7 -11.03 -0.12 8.58
CA ILE A 7 -11.52 0.36 9.88
C ILE A 7 -12.24 -0.80 10.56
N ASN A 8 -11.60 -1.39 11.56
CA ASN A 8 -12.16 -2.54 12.30
C ASN A 8 -12.72 -2.15 13.69
N ARG A 9 -12.61 -0.88 14.08
CA ARG A 9 -13.19 -0.29 15.29
C ARG A 9 -14.05 0.91 14.91
N PRO A 10 -15.25 0.70 14.34
CA PRO A 10 -16.03 1.74 13.66
C PRO A 10 -16.41 2.91 14.57
N LEU A 11 -16.65 2.67 15.87
CA LEU A 11 -16.99 3.73 16.84
C LEU A 11 -15.87 4.77 17.04
N LEU A 12 -14.62 4.38 16.79
CA LEU A 12 -13.44 5.23 16.99
C LEU A 12 -12.69 5.52 15.67
N GLY A 13 -13.18 5.00 14.54
CA GLY A 13 -12.45 5.04 13.27
C GLY A 13 -11.11 4.29 13.31
N GLY A 14 -10.94 3.38 14.29
CA GLY A 14 -9.66 2.73 14.56
C GLY A 14 -9.37 1.56 13.61
N ARG A 15 -8.08 1.33 13.38
CA ARG A 15 -7.52 0.25 12.56
C ARG A 15 -6.66 -0.67 13.42
N THR A 16 -6.29 -1.85 12.91
CA THR A 16 -5.28 -2.70 13.54
C THR A 16 -3.87 -2.13 13.41
N THR A 17 -3.63 -1.32 12.39
CA THR A 17 -2.35 -0.68 12.13
C THR A 17 -2.18 0.58 12.97
N PRO A 18 -1.00 0.82 13.55
CA PRO A 18 -0.73 2.03 14.32
C PRO A 18 -0.66 3.26 13.41
N SER A 19 -0.85 4.43 14.01
CA SER A 19 -0.57 5.72 13.38
C SER A 19 -0.19 6.72 14.47
N ALA A 20 0.90 7.44 14.28
CA ALA A 20 1.36 8.44 15.22
C ALA A 20 0.31 9.52 15.43
N MET A 21 -0.07 9.79 16.68
CA MET A 21 -1.11 10.77 17.05
C MET A 21 -2.46 10.56 16.32
N ASN A 22 -2.73 9.32 15.88
CA ASN A 22 -3.90 8.97 15.08
C ASN A 22 -4.04 9.81 13.79
N ALA A 23 -2.92 10.21 13.19
CA ALA A 23 -2.91 11.01 11.97
C ALA A 23 -3.46 10.24 10.76
N GLN A 24 -3.41 8.90 10.81
CA GLN A 24 -3.83 7.98 9.73
C GLN A 24 -3.24 8.38 8.37
N GLU A 25 -1.97 8.71 8.39
CA GLU A 25 -1.21 9.34 7.33
C GLU A 25 -0.99 8.46 6.09
N ILE A 26 -1.19 7.14 6.20
CA ILE A 26 -0.93 6.23 5.09
C ILE A 26 -2.18 6.03 4.24
N ASP A 27 -2.10 6.46 2.99
CA ASP A 27 -3.01 6.08 1.92
C ASP A 27 -2.50 4.82 1.22
N VAL A 28 -3.42 3.90 0.91
CA VAL A 28 -3.09 2.70 0.15
C VAL A 28 -3.70 2.83 -1.24
N TYR A 29 -2.84 2.82 -2.25
CA TYR A 29 -3.24 2.78 -3.64
C TYR A 29 -3.15 1.34 -4.15
N VAL A 30 -3.97 1.06 -5.16
CA VAL A 30 -4.06 -0.25 -5.81
C VAL A 30 -3.85 -0.05 -7.29
N ALA A 31 -2.77 -0.61 -7.83
CA ALA A 31 -2.54 -0.64 -9.27
C ALA A 31 -2.96 -2.02 -9.80
N LEU A 32 -3.87 -1.99 -10.76
CA LEU A 32 -4.42 -3.12 -11.50
C LEU A 32 -4.14 -2.93 -12.99
N PRO A 33 -4.31 -3.97 -13.84
CA PRO A 33 -4.25 -3.79 -15.30
C PRO A 33 -5.20 -2.69 -15.83
N GLU A 34 -6.36 -2.54 -15.19
CA GLU A 34 -7.42 -1.60 -15.59
C GLU A 34 -7.18 -0.18 -15.11
N GLY A 35 -6.20 0.05 -14.22
CA GLY A 35 -5.90 1.39 -13.72
C GLY A 35 -5.38 1.45 -12.29
N LEU A 36 -5.18 2.68 -11.85
CA LEU A 36 -4.76 3.02 -10.49
C LEU A 36 -5.95 3.52 -9.68
N TYR A 37 -6.08 2.99 -8.48
CA TYR A 37 -7.17 3.33 -7.55
C TYR A 37 -6.62 3.73 -6.19
N ARG A 38 -7.31 4.63 -5.49
CA ARG A 38 -7.08 4.91 -4.07
C ARG A 38 -8.15 4.23 -3.22
N HIS A 39 -7.73 3.55 -2.17
CA HIS A 39 -8.65 2.92 -1.22
C HIS A 39 -9.23 3.96 -0.27
N ASP A 40 -10.55 3.99 -0.16
CA ASP A 40 -11.27 4.67 0.91
C ASP A 40 -11.55 3.68 2.05
N PRO A 41 -10.87 3.83 3.20
CA PRO A 41 -11.06 2.91 4.31
C PRO A 41 -12.43 3.06 5.00
N SER A 42 -13.08 4.22 4.88
CA SER A 42 -14.37 4.51 5.51
C SER A 42 -15.52 3.83 4.78
N ALA A 43 -15.54 3.96 3.45
CA ALA A 43 -16.52 3.32 2.59
C ALA A 43 -16.12 1.89 2.18
N HIS A 44 -14.86 1.51 2.40
CA HIS A 44 -14.24 0.28 1.92
C HIS A 44 -14.39 0.09 0.40
N THR A 45 -14.15 1.17 -0.33
CA THR A 45 -14.26 1.24 -1.80
C THR A 45 -12.94 1.63 -2.44
N LEU A 46 -12.83 1.42 -3.74
CA LEU A 46 -11.72 1.88 -4.57
C LEU A 46 -12.21 3.04 -5.44
N HIS A 47 -11.53 4.18 -5.36
CA HIS A 47 -11.78 5.34 -6.20
C HIS A 47 -10.74 5.39 -7.32
N LEU A 48 -11.20 5.43 -8.57
CA LEU A 48 -10.32 5.54 -9.74
C LEU A 48 -9.53 6.85 -9.68
N VAL A 49 -8.21 6.75 -9.79
CA VAL A 49 -7.28 7.88 -9.88
C VAL A 49 -6.84 8.08 -11.32
N SER A 50 -6.52 6.99 -12.01
CA SER A 50 -6.08 7.00 -13.42
C SER A 50 -6.47 5.69 -14.09
N ALA A 51 -6.88 5.75 -15.36
CA ALA A 51 -7.13 4.56 -16.16
C ALA A 51 -5.85 3.94 -16.75
N ALA A 52 -4.68 4.50 -16.45
CA ALA A 52 -3.41 3.96 -16.91
C ALA A 52 -2.95 2.81 -16.03
N ASP A 53 -2.42 1.74 -16.65
CA ASP A 53 -1.71 0.68 -15.95
C ASP A 53 -0.33 1.18 -15.50
N VAL A 54 -0.18 1.44 -14.20
CA VAL A 54 1.06 1.93 -13.60
C VAL A 54 1.88 0.84 -12.92
N ARG A 55 1.48 -0.45 -13.04
CA ARG A 55 2.17 -1.55 -12.34
C ARG A 55 3.66 -1.57 -12.65
N ARG A 56 4.06 -1.37 -13.91
CA ARG A 56 5.47 -1.42 -14.34
C ARG A 56 6.37 -0.43 -13.59
N VAL A 57 5.87 0.73 -13.21
CA VAL A 57 6.66 1.75 -12.50
C VAL A 57 6.64 1.57 -10.97
N THR A 58 5.98 0.53 -10.45
CA THR A 58 5.96 0.22 -9.01
C THR A 58 7.23 -0.51 -8.52
N GLY A 59 8.12 -0.90 -9.43
CA GLY A 59 9.39 -1.54 -9.09
C GLY A 59 10.20 -1.94 -10.33
N TYR A 60 11.44 -2.34 -10.09
CA TYR A 60 12.38 -2.74 -11.13
C TYR A 60 12.40 -4.26 -11.41
N GLN A 61 11.67 -5.05 -10.63
CA GLN A 61 11.60 -6.49 -10.78
C GLN A 61 10.76 -6.88 -12.00
N ASP A 62 11.12 -7.99 -12.67
CA ASP A 62 10.49 -8.40 -13.93
C ASP A 62 9.03 -8.82 -13.77
N PHE A 63 8.59 -9.19 -12.55
CA PHE A 63 7.25 -9.68 -12.32
C PHE A 63 6.20 -8.57 -12.07
N VAL A 64 6.61 -7.31 -11.86
CA VAL A 64 5.67 -6.23 -11.45
C VAL A 64 4.61 -5.92 -12.48
N ASP A 65 4.92 -6.01 -13.76
CA ASP A 65 4.00 -5.74 -14.87
C ASP A 65 3.07 -6.92 -15.20
N SER A 66 3.44 -8.12 -14.78
CA SER A 66 2.63 -9.34 -14.92
C SER A 66 1.84 -9.69 -13.65
N ALA A 67 2.19 -9.12 -12.51
CA ALA A 67 1.48 -9.34 -11.26
C ALA A 67 0.03 -8.82 -11.33
N PRO A 68 -0.95 -9.55 -10.76
CA PRO A 68 -2.35 -9.13 -10.86
C PRO A 68 -2.65 -7.86 -10.04
N LEU A 69 -1.86 -7.58 -9.00
CA LEU A 69 -2.13 -6.49 -8.06
C LEU A 69 -0.83 -5.96 -7.47
N GLU A 70 -0.69 -4.63 -7.47
CA GLU A 70 0.33 -3.91 -6.73
C GLU A 70 -0.31 -2.97 -5.72
N LEU A 71 0.06 -3.08 -4.46
CA LEU A 71 -0.26 -2.11 -3.41
C LEU A 71 0.86 -1.08 -3.32
N ILE A 72 0.51 0.19 -3.20
CA ILE A 72 1.45 1.30 -3.04
C ILE A 72 1.08 2.04 -1.76
N TYR A 73 2.03 2.17 -0.84
CA TYR A 73 1.85 2.83 0.44
C TYR A 73 2.42 4.23 0.37
N VAL A 74 1.56 5.23 0.51
CA VAL A 74 1.88 6.65 0.36
C VAL A 74 1.60 7.36 1.68
N ALA A 75 2.61 8.02 2.23
CA ALA A 75 2.43 8.91 3.37
C ALA A 75 1.95 10.29 2.90
N ASP A 76 0.91 10.81 3.51
CA ASP A 76 0.49 12.21 3.44
C ASP A 76 1.00 12.94 4.69
N HIS A 77 2.12 13.62 4.56
CA HIS A 77 2.75 14.35 5.67
C HIS A 77 1.96 15.56 6.13
N ALA A 78 1.02 16.07 5.33
CA ALA A 78 0.14 17.16 5.72
C ALA A 78 -0.82 16.74 6.86
N ARG A 79 -1.15 15.45 6.98
CA ARG A 79 -1.95 14.91 8.10
C ARG A 79 -1.16 14.79 9.40
N MET A 80 0.17 14.79 9.36
CA MET A 80 1.04 14.60 10.52
C MET A 80 1.42 15.91 11.23
N LYS A 81 0.47 16.85 11.37
CA LYS A 81 0.74 18.21 11.92
C LYS A 81 1.26 18.20 13.34
N LEU A 82 0.86 17.23 14.16
CA LEU A 82 1.27 17.11 15.56
C LEU A 82 2.60 16.35 15.72
N VAL A 83 3.13 15.77 14.64
CA VAL A 83 4.40 15.04 14.63
C VAL A 83 5.50 16.00 14.17
N PRO A 84 6.64 16.11 14.93
CA PRO A 84 7.79 16.90 14.49
C PRO A 84 8.26 16.48 13.09
N ALA A 85 8.54 17.45 12.22
CA ALA A 85 8.87 17.19 10.82
C ALA A 85 9.99 16.16 10.63
N ALA A 86 11.03 16.23 11.45
CA ALA A 86 12.17 15.30 11.41
C ALA A 86 11.81 13.83 11.76
N GLN A 87 10.62 13.57 12.32
CA GLN A 87 10.18 12.23 12.73
C GLN A 87 9.08 11.67 11.84
N ARG A 88 8.48 12.49 10.96
CA ARG A 88 7.32 12.08 10.15
C ARG A 88 7.61 10.87 9.28
N GLU A 89 8.73 10.89 8.56
CA GLU A 89 9.11 9.79 7.68
C GLU A 89 9.32 8.48 8.45
N SER A 90 10.00 8.50 9.59
CA SER A 90 10.23 7.30 10.39
C SER A 90 8.94 6.72 10.94
N TYR A 91 8.02 7.56 11.44
CA TYR A 91 6.73 7.10 11.96
C TYR A 91 5.81 6.58 10.86
N ALA A 92 5.76 7.27 9.71
CA ALA A 92 5.02 6.82 8.55
C ALA A 92 5.56 5.46 8.03
N SER A 93 6.88 5.27 8.04
CA SER A 93 7.51 4.00 7.65
C SER A 93 7.13 2.85 8.57
N VAL A 94 7.04 3.10 9.89
CA VAL A 94 6.57 2.10 10.86
C VAL A 94 5.10 1.75 10.61
N ALA A 95 4.24 2.75 10.38
CA ALA A 95 2.83 2.53 10.08
C ALA A 95 2.64 1.72 8.78
N ALA A 96 3.36 2.09 7.71
CA ALA A 96 3.34 1.35 6.44
C ALA A 96 3.83 -0.08 6.61
N GLY A 97 4.91 -0.31 7.37
CA GLY A 97 5.43 -1.64 7.67
C GLY A 97 4.41 -2.53 8.39
N ALA A 98 3.64 -1.96 9.33
CA ALA A 98 2.57 -2.69 10.00
C ALA A 98 1.42 -3.06 9.04
N MET A 99 1.06 -2.17 8.09
CA MET A 99 0.08 -2.49 7.05
C MET A 99 0.56 -3.62 6.14
N VAL A 100 1.81 -3.53 5.70
CA VAL A 100 2.47 -4.57 4.88
C VAL A 100 2.43 -5.92 5.59
N GLN A 101 2.77 -5.98 6.87
CA GLN A 101 2.76 -7.23 7.64
C GLN A 101 1.35 -7.83 7.73
N ASN A 102 0.32 -7.01 7.91
CA ASN A 102 -1.07 -7.48 7.89
C ASN A 102 -1.44 -8.12 6.55
N VAL A 103 -0.96 -7.54 5.44
CA VAL A 103 -1.17 -8.12 4.10
C VAL A 103 -0.44 -9.47 3.96
N TYR A 104 0.80 -9.59 4.48
CA TYR A 104 1.51 -10.87 4.51
C TYR A 104 0.72 -11.95 5.26
N LEU A 105 0.23 -11.63 6.45
CA LEU A 105 -0.57 -12.56 7.26
C LEU A 105 -1.87 -12.97 6.56
N TYR A 106 -2.56 -11.99 5.95
CA TYR A 106 -3.76 -12.28 5.17
C TYR A 106 -3.45 -13.17 3.96
N CYS A 107 -2.42 -12.84 3.19
CA CYS A 107 -2.04 -13.64 2.01
C CYS A 107 -1.67 -15.07 2.41
N ALA A 108 -0.91 -15.24 3.48
CA ALA A 108 -0.58 -16.58 4.00
C ALA A 108 -1.85 -17.37 4.35
N SER A 109 -2.84 -16.75 5.00
CA SER A 109 -4.10 -17.40 5.34
C SER A 109 -5.00 -17.69 4.12
N ALA A 110 -4.89 -16.90 3.06
CA ALA A 110 -5.69 -17.00 1.84
C ALA A 110 -5.04 -17.82 0.72
N GLY A 111 -3.83 -18.37 0.94
CA GLY A 111 -3.09 -19.10 -0.08
C GLY A 111 -2.57 -18.22 -1.22
N LEU A 112 -2.37 -16.92 -0.95
CA LEU A 112 -1.80 -15.96 -1.87
C LEU A 112 -0.30 -15.77 -1.61
N ALA A 113 0.43 -15.38 -2.66
CA ALA A 113 1.81 -14.93 -2.56
C ALA A 113 1.86 -13.40 -2.45
N THR A 114 2.82 -12.90 -1.70
CA THR A 114 3.06 -11.45 -1.62
C THR A 114 4.51 -11.15 -1.30
N VAL A 115 5.00 -10.02 -1.79
CA VAL A 115 6.35 -9.53 -1.51
C VAL A 115 6.38 -8.01 -1.44
N ILE A 116 6.97 -7.49 -0.35
CA ILE A 116 7.26 -6.07 -0.18
C ILE A 116 8.46 -5.66 -1.04
N ARG A 117 8.44 -4.43 -1.53
CA ARG A 117 9.52 -3.82 -2.30
C ARG A 117 9.73 -2.37 -1.91
N ALA A 118 11.02 -1.95 -1.88
CA ALA A 118 11.43 -0.58 -1.68
C ALA A 118 12.29 -0.03 -2.84
N TRP A 119 12.73 -0.92 -3.73
CA TRP A 119 13.47 -0.55 -4.94
C TRP A 119 12.49 -0.11 -6.03
N ILE A 120 12.15 1.17 -6.00
CA ILE A 120 11.09 1.84 -6.77
C ILE A 120 11.65 3.13 -7.36
N ASP A 121 11.33 3.44 -8.61
CA ASP A 121 11.49 4.80 -9.13
C ASP A 121 10.37 5.69 -8.58
N ARG A 122 10.62 6.26 -7.41
CA ARG A 122 9.62 7.09 -6.71
C ARG A 122 9.22 8.33 -7.49
N HIS A 123 10.14 8.88 -8.27
CA HIS A 123 9.85 10.07 -9.07
C HIS A 123 8.90 9.76 -10.22
N ALA A 124 9.22 8.74 -11.02
CA ALA A 124 8.36 8.30 -12.12
C ALA A 124 6.98 7.84 -11.62
N LEU A 125 6.96 7.09 -10.50
CA LEU A 125 5.70 6.62 -9.91
C LEU A 125 4.86 7.78 -9.35
N ALA A 126 5.45 8.76 -8.65
CA ALA A 126 4.75 9.92 -8.13
C ALA A 126 4.12 10.76 -9.26
N GLN A 127 4.85 10.94 -10.38
CA GLN A 127 4.30 11.60 -11.56
C GLN A 127 3.12 10.83 -12.17
N ALA A 128 3.26 9.51 -12.33
CA ALA A 128 2.20 8.66 -12.89
C ALA A 128 0.94 8.65 -12.00
N MET A 129 1.12 8.79 -10.68
CA MET A 129 0.05 8.85 -9.69
C MET A 129 -0.55 10.25 -9.52
N GLY A 130 0.11 11.32 -10.00
CA GLY A 130 -0.30 12.71 -9.78
C GLY A 130 -0.22 13.12 -8.30
N LEU A 131 0.80 12.67 -7.59
CA LEU A 131 0.94 12.95 -6.15
C LEU A 131 1.35 14.40 -5.89
N GLU A 132 0.80 14.97 -4.82
CA GLU A 132 1.15 16.31 -4.31
C GLU A 132 2.51 16.28 -3.59
N PRO A 133 3.17 17.45 -3.38
CA PRO A 133 4.49 17.53 -2.76
C PRO A 133 4.60 16.96 -1.33
N ASP A 134 3.50 17.00 -0.57
CA ASP A 134 3.45 16.45 0.79
C ASP A 134 3.25 14.93 0.83
N HIS A 135 3.07 14.29 -0.32
CA HIS A 135 2.95 12.86 -0.43
C HIS A 135 4.31 12.20 -0.66
N GLN A 136 4.57 11.12 0.06
CA GLN A 136 5.81 10.32 -0.06
C GLN A 136 5.48 8.85 -0.30
N ILE A 137 5.94 8.29 -1.42
CA ILE A 137 5.86 6.85 -1.66
C ILE A 137 6.89 6.16 -0.75
N LEU A 138 6.41 5.30 0.14
CA LEU A 138 7.27 4.57 1.07
C LEU A 138 7.64 3.21 0.49
N LEU A 139 6.64 2.39 0.17
CA LEU A 139 6.79 0.97 -0.19
C LEU A 139 5.79 0.60 -1.29
N ALA A 140 6.11 -0.45 -2.04
CA ALA A 140 5.16 -1.19 -2.86
C ALA A 140 5.10 -2.64 -2.40
N GLN A 141 3.97 -3.32 -2.66
CA GLN A 141 3.78 -4.72 -2.30
C GLN A 141 2.99 -5.42 -3.38
N THR A 142 3.63 -6.39 -4.01
CA THR A 142 2.97 -7.28 -4.99
C THR A 142 2.10 -8.29 -4.28
N VAL A 143 0.90 -8.54 -4.80
CA VAL A 143 0.01 -9.63 -4.35
C VAL A 143 -0.44 -10.41 -5.57
N GLY A 144 -0.39 -11.73 -5.49
CA GLY A 144 -0.77 -12.62 -6.58
C GLY A 144 -0.85 -14.07 -6.16
N TYR A 145 -0.83 -14.93 -7.15
CA TYR A 145 -0.79 -16.38 -6.93
C TYR A 145 0.64 -16.87 -7.05
N GLN A 146 0.99 -17.90 -6.29
CA GLN A 146 2.29 -18.52 -6.37
C GLN A 146 2.45 -19.23 -7.72
N ALA A 147 3.44 -18.81 -8.51
CA ALA A 147 3.72 -19.46 -9.79
C ALA A 147 4.33 -20.85 -9.54
N GLY A 148 3.65 -21.91 -10.01
CA GLY A 148 4.24 -23.18 -10.39
C GLY A 148 4.99 -24.03 -9.36
N LEU A 149 4.93 -23.75 -8.06
CA LEU A 149 5.41 -24.65 -7.03
C LEU A 149 4.29 -25.62 -6.64
N ASN A 150 4.27 -26.80 -7.29
CA ASN A 150 3.56 -27.98 -6.78
C ASN A 150 4.27 -28.46 -5.49
N LEU A 151 4.18 -27.67 -4.42
CA LEU A 151 4.56 -28.16 -3.10
C LEU A 151 3.44 -29.07 -2.61
N PRO A 152 3.75 -30.30 -2.12
CA PRO A 152 2.75 -31.12 -1.46
C PRO A 152 2.17 -30.31 -0.29
N ARG A 153 0.85 -30.25 -0.22
CA ARG A 153 0.16 -29.68 0.95
C ARG A 153 0.48 -30.57 2.15
N VAL A 154 1.17 -30.00 3.13
CA VAL A 154 1.43 -30.64 4.43
C VAL A 154 0.14 -30.61 5.24
#